data_9ee1027f870b2bd4821d4b783a15f42c
#
_entry.id   9ee1027f870b2bd4821d4b783a15f42c
#
_cell.length_a   1.000
_cell.length_b   1.000
_cell.length_c   1.000
_cell.angle_alpha   90.00
_cell.angle_beta   90.00
_cell.angle_gamma   90.00
#
_symmetry.space_group_name_H-M   'P 1'
#
loop_
_entity.id
_entity.type
_entity.pdbx_description
1 polymer ?
#
loop_
_entity_poly.entity_id
_entity_poly.type
_entity_poly.pdbx_seq_one_letter_code
_entity_poly.pdbx_strand_id
1 'polypeptide(L)'
;LKIEGRAKSAYYAAIVTGAYRHVLDDIAAGRPIDPVWRDEVEHVSHRHYSTGFFYGQPGQYYDNARYIRDWQICAVVTGCDANGLATLSLRNKFAAGDELEVVGPDTRPFTITAPVMTDCDGLSFREPKTPQMVFTMQLPGPVPPLSFLRHAVELSAKN
;
A
#
# COMPACT_ATOMS: atom_id res chain seq x y z
N LEU A 1 7.04 -21.27 -3.60
CA LEU A 1 6.39 -20.11 -4.20
C LEU A 1 7.42 -19.29 -4.98
N LYS A 2 7.01 -18.73 -6.12
CA LYS A 2 7.83 -17.79 -6.90
C LYS A 2 7.03 -16.51 -7.11
N ILE A 3 7.55 -15.39 -6.62
CA ILE A 3 6.99 -14.05 -6.82
C ILE A 3 7.90 -13.32 -7.81
N GLU A 4 7.33 -12.84 -8.91
CA GLU A 4 8.07 -12.09 -9.93
C GLU A 4 7.74 -10.61 -9.82
N GLY A 5 8.75 -9.81 -9.51
CA GLY A 5 8.61 -8.37 -9.28
C GLY A 5 9.69 -7.52 -9.93
N ARG A 6 10.56 -8.08 -10.81
CA ARG A 6 11.72 -7.35 -11.38
C ARG A 6 11.32 -6.03 -12.08
N ALA A 7 10.21 -6.02 -12.78
CA ALA A 7 9.69 -4.85 -13.47
C ALA A 7 8.63 -4.07 -12.66
N LYS A 8 8.48 -4.38 -11.38
CA LYS A 8 7.49 -3.78 -10.48
C LYS A 8 8.16 -2.87 -9.47
N SER A 9 7.35 -2.05 -8.78
CA SER A 9 7.82 -1.18 -7.69
C SER A 9 8.15 -1.97 -6.41
N ALA A 10 8.91 -1.35 -5.51
CA ALA A 10 9.13 -1.90 -4.17
C ALA A 10 7.81 -2.11 -3.41
N TYR A 11 6.83 -1.24 -3.60
CA TYR A 11 5.48 -1.40 -3.06
C TYR A 11 4.83 -2.71 -3.51
N TYR A 12 4.85 -3.01 -4.82
CA TYR A 12 4.33 -4.29 -5.32
C TYR A 12 4.98 -5.47 -4.61
N ALA A 13 6.31 -5.48 -4.53
CA ALA A 13 7.04 -6.58 -3.90
C ALA A 13 6.69 -6.70 -2.42
N ALA A 14 6.61 -5.58 -1.69
CA ALA A 14 6.26 -5.57 -0.27
C ALA A 14 4.84 -6.10 -0.02
N ILE A 15 3.84 -5.56 -0.71
CA ILE A 15 2.43 -5.94 -0.50
C ILE A 15 2.20 -7.40 -0.87
N VAL A 16 2.66 -7.84 -2.04
CA VAL A 16 2.44 -9.24 -2.46
C VAL A 16 3.17 -10.20 -1.53
N THR A 17 4.43 -9.92 -1.18
CA THR A 17 5.19 -10.78 -0.26
C THR A 17 4.56 -10.80 1.13
N GLY A 18 4.12 -9.65 1.65
CA GLY A 18 3.44 -9.52 2.93
C GLY A 18 2.15 -10.34 2.97
N ALA A 19 1.29 -10.18 1.98
CA ALA A 19 0.04 -10.93 1.88
C ALA A 19 0.27 -12.45 1.89
N TYR A 20 1.22 -12.93 1.07
CA TYR A 20 1.58 -14.35 1.08
C TYR A 20 2.18 -14.81 2.42
N ARG A 21 2.97 -13.97 3.08
CA ARG A 21 3.57 -14.30 4.38
C ARG A 21 2.48 -14.49 5.44
N HIS A 22 1.55 -13.56 5.55
CA HIS A 22 0.44 -13.64 6.50
C HIS A 22 -0.43 -14.88 6.26
N VAL A 23 -0.80 -15.16 5.01
CA VAL A 23 -1.57 -16.37 4.66
C VAL A 23 -0.82 -17.65 5.06
N LEU A 24 0.48 -17.73 4.80
CA LEU A 24 1.29 -18.90 5.17
C LEU A 24 1.41 -19.05 6.69
N ASP A 25 1.51 -17.97 7.44
CA ASP A 25 1.57 -17.98 8.89
C ASP A 25 0.24 -18.40 9.51
N ASP A 26 -0.88 -17.97 8.94
CA ASP A 26 -2.21 -18.44 9.37
C ASP A 26 -2.39 -19.94 9.13
N ILE A 27 -2.01 -20.43 7.95
CA ILE A 27 -2.05 -21.86 7.63
C ILE A 27 -1.16 -22.65 8.59
N ALA A 28 0.07 -22.22 8.81
CA ALA A 28 1.01 -22.89 9.69
C ALA A 28 0.54 -22.96 11.16
N ALA A 29 -0.19 -21.93 11.59
CA ALA A 29 -0.76 -21.85 12.93
C ALA A 29 -2.16 -22.48 13.05
N GLY A 30 -2.72 -23.03 11.97
CA GLY A 30 -4.08 -23.58 11.95
C GLY A 30 -5.17 -22.53 12.17
N ARG A 31 -4.89 -21.26 11.87
CA ARG A 31 -5.87 -20.17 11.97
C ARG A 31 -6.65 -20.01 10.68
N PRO A 32 -7.89 -19.50 10.72
CA PRO A 32 -8.58 -19.02 9.53
C PRO A 32 -7.76 -17.94 8.83
N ILE A 33 -7.72 -17.98 7.49
CA ILE A 33 -7.05 -16.94 6.69
C ILE A 33 -7.89 -15.66 6.77
N ASP A 34 -7.27 -14.53 7.16
CA ASP A 34 -7.93 -13.22 7.12
C ASP A 34 -8.13 -12.79 5.64
N PRO A 35 -9.38 -12.54 5.20
CA PRO A 35 -9.67 -12.15 3.83
C PRO A 35 -8.93 -10.89 3.36
N VAL A 36 -8.57 -10.00 4.27
CA VAL A 36 -7.85 -8.75 3.95
C VAL A 36 -6.58 -9.02 3.14
N TRP A 37 -5.88 -10.13 3.41
CA TRP A 37 -4.64 -10.45 2.69
C TRP A 37 -4.87 -10.90 1.25
N ARG A 38 -6.07 -11.40 0.94
CA ARG A 38 -6.49 -11.64 -0.43
C ARG A 38 -6.74 -10.32 -1.15
N ASP A 39 -7.41 -9.38 -0.50
CA ASP A 39 -7.74 -8.09 -1.08
C ASP A 39 -6.47 -7.26 -1.33
N GLU A 40 -5.46 -7.40 -0.45
CA GLU A 40 -4.17 -6.71 -0.58
C GLU A 40 -3.46 -6.96 -1.92
N VAL A 41 -3.55 -8.16 -2.48
CA VAL A 41 -2.90 -8.42 -3.78
C VAL A 41 -3.59 -7.72 -4.95
N GLU A 42 -4.81 -7.24 -4.76
CA GLU A 42 -5.53 -6.42 -5.74
C GLU A 42 -5.19 -4.92 -5.62
N HIS A 43 -4.61 -4.50 -4.49
CA HIS A 43 -4.20 -3.11 -4.25
C HIS A 43 -2.84 -2.73 -4.88
N VAL A 44 -2.28 -3.60 -5.69
CA VAL A 44 -1.05 -3.35 -6.45
C VAL A 44 -1.32 -3.28 -7.95
N SER A 45 -0.38 -2.77 -8.73
CA SER A 45 -0.51 -2.78 -10.19
C SER A 45 -0.45 -4.20 -10.75
N HIS A 46 -1.56 -4.73 -11.17
CA HIS A 46 -1.69 -6.10 -11.68
C HIS A 46 -2.53 -6.16 -12.98
N ARG A 47 -2.51 -7.30 -13.65
CA ARG A 47 -3.49 -7.69 -14.68
C ARG A 47 -4.53 -8.58 -14.04
N HIS A 48 -5.60 -8.90 -14.76
CA HIS A 48 -6.56 -9.89 -14.28
C HIS A 48 -5.85 -11.17 -13.85
N TYR A 49 -6.15 -11.63 -12.63
CA TYR A 49 -5.56 -12.85 -12.09
C TYR A 49 -6.16 -14.08 -12.73
N SER A 50 -5.37 -15.13 -12.81
CA SER A 50 -5.82 -16.45 -13.21
C SER A 50 -5.11 -17.50 -12.35
N THR A 51 -5.66 -18.69 -12.32
CA THR A 51 -5.02 -19.84 -11.67
C THR A 51 -3.99 -20.53 -12.56
N GLY A 52 -3.70 -19.94 -13.74
CA GLY A 52 -2.82 -20.57 -14.74
C GLY A 52 -3.31 -21.99 -15.06
N PHE A 53 -2.39 -22.92 -15.14
CA PHE A 53 -2.69 -24.34 -15.43
C PHE A 53 -3.05 -25.19 -14.21
N PHE A 54 -3.24 -24.58 -13.03
CA PHE A 54 -3.45 -25.33 -11.79
C PHE A 54 -4.73 -26.19 -11.81
N TYR A 55 -5.80 -25.72 -12.42
CA TYR A 55 -7.08 -26.43 -12.56
C TYR A 55 -7.35 -26.90 -14.00
N GLY A 56 -6.42 -26.78 -14.91
CA GLY A 56 -6.59 -27.14 -16.30
C GLY A 56 -6.08 -26.06 -17.25
N GLN A 57 -6.49 -26.09 -18.50
CA GLN A 57 -6.08 -25.08 -19.47
C GLN A 57 -6.77 -23.74 -19.15
N PRO A 58 -6.03 -22.66 -18.89
CA PRO A 58 -6.62 -21.37 -18.58
C PRO A 58 -7.29 -20.77 -19.82
N GLY A 59 -8.42 -20.09 -19.61
CA GLY A 59 -9.01 -19.23 -20.62
C GLY A 59 -8.11 -18.03 -20.95
N GLN A 60 -8.35 -17.39 -22.08
CA GLN A 60 -7.74 -16.11 -22.41
C GLN A 60 -8.69 -14.96 -22.10
N TYR A 61 -8.14 -13.85 -21.58
CA TYR A 61 -8.86 -12.61 -21.38
C TYR A 61 -8.63 -11.72 -22.60
N TYR A 62 -9.68 -11.47 -23.37
CA TYR A 62 -9.57 -10.82 -24.69
C TYR A 62 -9.86 -9.32 -24.66
N ASP A 63 -10.50 -8.78 -23.61
CA ASP A 63 -10.99 -7.41 -23.60
C ASP A 63 -9.87 -6.37 -23.60
N ASN A 64 -8.86 -6.55 -22.78
CA ASN A 64 -7.67 -5.71 -22.80
C ASN A 64 -6.49 -6.33 -22.04
N ALA A 65 -5.27 -5.87 -22.34
CA ALA A 65 -4.04 -6.24 -21.64
C ALA A 65 -3.58 -5.17 -20.64
N ARG A 66 -4.45 -4.23 -20.27
CA ARG A 66 -4.09 -3.09 -19.42
C ARG A 66 -3.87 -3.54 -17.97
N TYR A 67 -3.00 -2.79 -17.29
CA TYR A 67 -2.83 -2.93 -15.85
C TYR A 67 -3.96 -2.22 -15.10
N ILE A 68 -4.52 -2.89 -14.13
CA ILE A 68 -5.38 -2.32 -13.09
C ILE A 68 -4.48 -1.58 -12.10
N ARG A 69 -4.85 -0.35 -11.76
CA ARG A 69 -4.06 0.52 -10.86
C ARG A 69 -5.02 1.41 -10.07
N ASP A 70 -5.75 0.80 -9.17
CA ASP A 70 -6.80 1.45 -8.41
C ASP A 70 -6.28 2.06 -7.11
N TRP A 71 -5.00 1.84 -6.81
CA TRP A 71 -4.33 2.35 -5.62
C TRP A 71 -3.04 3.08 -5.95
N GLN A 72 -2.77 4.14 -5.21
CA GLN A 72 -1.56 4.95 -5.33
C GLN A 72 -0.89 5.15 -3.98
N ILE A 73 0.44 4.96 -3.93
CA ILE A 73 1.23 5.28 -2.74
C ILE A 73 1.34 6.80 -2.63
N CYS A 74 1.09 7.33 -1.43
CA CYS A 74 1.28 8.73 -1.09
C CYS A 74 2.63 8.98 -0.43
N ALA A 75 3.01 8.14 0.54
CA ALA A 75 4.25 8.30 1.29
C ALA A 75 4.75 6.94 1.81
N VAL A 76 6.03 6.94 2.21
CA VAL A 76 6.67 5.81 2.90
C VAL A 76 7.13 6.28 4.28
N VAL A 77 6.80 5.53 5.30
CA VAL A 77 7.28 5.75 6.67
C VAL A 77 8.76 5.38 6.74
N THR A 78 9.60 6.32 7.12
CA THR A 78 11.04 6.11 7.33
C THR A 78 11.39 5.91 8.79
N GLY A 79 10.51 6.35 9.70
CA GLY A 79 10.62 6.18 11.13
C GLY A 79 9.31 6.54 11.80
N CYS A 80 9.08 6.03 13.01
CA CYS A 80 7.92 6.37 13.83
C CYS A 80 8.31 6.19 15.30
N ASP A 81 7.92 7.15 16.14
CA ASP A 81 8.15 7.04 17.57
C ASP A 81 7.04 6.23 18.26
N ALA A 82 7.22 5.98 19.56
CA ALA A 82 6.27 5.22 20.36
C ALA A 82 4.90 5.91 20.50
N ASN A 83 4.80 7.22 20.25
CA ASN A 83 3.58 8.00 20.32
C ASN A 83 2.88 8.11 18.96
N GLY A 84 3.44 7.50 17.90
CA GLY A 84 2.87 7.56 16.56
C GLY A 84 3.30 8.78 15.74
N LEU A 85 4.27 9.58 16.20
CA LEU A 85 4.84 10.64 15.36
C LEU A 85 5.72 9.99 14.29
N ALA A 86 5.19 9.94 13.07
CA ALA A 86 5.85 9.31 11.94
C ALA A 86 6.65 10.31 11.12
N THR A 87 7.86 9.92 10.71
CA THR A 87 8.65 10.59 9.68
C THR A 87 8.41 9.89 8.35
N LEU A 88 8.04 10.64 7.34
CA LEU A 88 7.62 10.14 6.03
C LEU A 88 8.42 10.76 4.90
N SER A 89 8.53 10.00 3.81
CA SER A 89 9.06 10.47 2.54
C SER A 89 7.96 10.44 1.49
N LEU A 90 7.64 11.58 0.91
CA LEU A 90 6.60 11.74 -0.11
C LEU A 90 6.89 10.90 -1.36
N ARG A 91 5.84 10.34 -1.93
CA ARG A 91 5.88 9.65 -3.25
C ARG A 91 4.90 10.27 -4.24
N ASN A 92 3.69 10.53 -3.82
CA ASN A 92 2.65 11.17 -4.63
C ASN A 92 1.86 12.17 -3.78
N LYS A 93 1.14 13.06 -4.44
CA LYS A 93 0.38 14.13 -3.80
C LYS A 93 -0.77 13.58 -2.97
N PHE A 94 -0.99 14.22 -1.84
CA PHE A 94 -2.17 14.12 -1.01
C PHE A 94 -2.27 15.39 -0.13
N ALA A 95 -3.38 15.60 0.52
CA ALA A 95 -3.61 16.75 1.37
C ALA A 95 -4.14 16.36 2.76
N ALA A 96 -3.98 17.25 3.72
CA ALA A 96 -4.63 17.09 5.01
C ALA A 96 -6.14 17.10 4.84
N GLY A 97 -6.81 16.08 5.38
CA GLY A 97 -8.22 15.79 5.19
C GLY A 97 -8.51 14.64 4.23
N ASP A 98 -7.54 14.22 3.41
CA ASP A 98 -7.71 13.05 2.55
C ASP A 98 -7.80 11.77 3.38
N GLU A 99 -8.61 10.83 2.90
CA GLU A 99 -8.65 9.49 3.45
C GLU A 99 -7.47 8.68 2.90
N LEU A 100 -6.65 8.16 3.81
CA LEU A 100 -5.48 7.36 3.49
C LEU A 100 -5.57 6.02 4.22
N GLU A 101 -5.00 5.00 3.63
CA GLU A 101 -4.79 3.72 4.26
C GLU A 101 -3.31 3.51 4.58
N VAL A 102 -3.05 3.04 5.79
CA VAL A 102 -1.72 2.68 6.28
C VAL A 102 -1.57 1.17 6.19
N VAL A 103 -0.51 0.69 5.53
CA VAL A 103 -0.18 -0.73 5.40
C VAL A 103 1.31 -0.94 5.57
N GLY A 104 1.72 -1.96 6.27
CA GLY A 104 3.13 -2.20 6.53
C GLY A 104 3.44 -3.61 7.01
N PRO A 105 4.72 -3.89 7.30
CA PRO A 105 5.13 -5.15 7.87
C PRO A 105 4.35 -5.44 9.15
N ASP A 106 3.81 -6.65 9.25
CA ASP A 106 3.05 -7.13 10.42
C ASP A 106 1.91 -6.19 10.88
N THR A 107 1.44 -5.33 9.99
CA THR A 107 0.39 -4.36 10.27
C THR A 107 -0.82 -4.64 9.37
N ARG A 108 -1.95 -5.00 9.99
CA ARG A 108 -3.21 -5.08 9.26
C ARG A 108 -3.57 -3.70 8.75
N PRO A 109 -3.93 -3.55 7.46
CA PRO A 109 -4.29 -2.25 6.89
C PRO A 109 -5.38 -1.54 7.70
N PHE A 110 -5.22 -0.23 7.88
CA PHE A 110 -6.21 0.60 8.57
C PHE A 110 -6.29 2.00 7.96
N THR A 111 -7.47 2.59 8.02
CA THR A 111 -7.77 3.91 7.43
C THR A 111 -7.51 5.03 8.43
N ILE A 112 -7.00 6.14 7.93
CA ILE A 112 -6.84 7.40 8.66
C ILE A 112 -7.33 8.57 7.81
N THR A 113 -7.72 9.66 8.47
CA THR A 113 -7.80 10.97 7.82
C THR A 113 -6.46 11.67 7.96
N ALA A 114 -5.84 12.07 6.87
CA ALA A 114 -4.52 12.71 6.87
C ALA A 114 -4.54 13.98 7.75
N PRO A 115 -3.74 14.04 8.82
CA PRO A 115 -3.65 15.25 9.65
C PRO A 115 -2.83 16.33 8.94
N VAL A 116 -2.76 17.51 9.57
CA VAL A 116 -1.78 18.54 9.19
C VAL A 116 -0.38 17.99 9.41
N MET A 117 0.51 18.26 8.48
CA MET A 117 1.90 17.80 8.46
C MET A 117 2.85 18.91 8.90
N THR A 118 4.05 18.52 9.29
CA THR A 118 5.10 19.46 9.72
C THR A 118 6.41 19.16 8.97
N ASP A 119 7.07 20.17 8.46
CA ASP A 119 8.36 20.03 7.77
C ASP A 119 9.55 19.95 8.75
N CYS A 120 10.77 19.91 8.21
CA CYS A 120 12.00 19.84 9.00
C CYS A 120 12.29 21.12 9.79
N ASP A 121 11.68 22.26 9.42
CA ASP A 121 11.82 23.54 10.08
C ASP A 121 10.74 23.77 11.15
N GLY A 122 9.86 22.81 11.35
CA GLY A 122 8.76 22.87 12.31
C GLY A 122 7.54 23.65 11.81
N LEU A 123 7.48 23.99 10.52
CA LEU A 123 6.37 24.71 9.91
C LEU A 123 5.28 23.74 9.49
N SER A 124 4.05 24.05 9.91
CA SER A 124 2.89 23.25 9.55
C SER A 124 2.40 23.55 8.14
N PHE A 125 2.02 22.52 7.41
CA PHE A 125 1.46 22.64 6.06
C PHE A 125 0.36 21.59 5.82
N ARG A 126 -0.46 21.80 4.80
CA ARG A 126 -1.58 20.91 4.48
C ARG A 126 -1.34 20.02 3.26
N GLU A 127 -0.43 20.39 2.37
CA GLU A 127 -0.13 19.65 1.14
C GLU A 127 1.39 19.66 0.90
N PRO A 128 2.04 18.49 0.82
CA PRO A 128 3.45 18.41 0.50
C PRO A 128 3.67 18.70 -0.99
N LYS A 129 4.62 19.57 -1.31
CA LYS A 129 4.78 20.14 -2.66
C LYS A 129 5.93 19.55 -3.46
N THR A 130 6.95 19.06 -2.78
CA THR A 130 8.21 18.65 -3.43
C THR A 130 8.33 17.13 -3.45
N PRO A 131 8.66 16.50 -4.60
CA PRO A 131 8.92 15.06 -4.66
C PRO A 131 9.98 14.65 -3.63
N GLN A 132 9.74 13.50 -2.97
CA GLN A 132 10.59 12.97 -1.91
C GLN A 132 10.76 13.87 -0.67
N MET A 133 9.92 14.91 -0.52
CA MET A 133 9.88 15.72 0.68
C MET A 133 9.81 14.85 1.93
N VAL A 134 10.66 15.15 2.91
CA VAL A 134 10.60 14.52 4.23
C VAL A 134 9.78 15.42 5.15
N PHE A 135 8.84 14.82 5.86
CA PHE A 135 7.96 15.53 6.78
C PHE A 135 7.51 14.61 7.90
N THR A 136 6.90 15.18 8.91
CA THR A 136 6.31 14.42 10.01
C THR A 136 4.79 14.60 10.03
N MET A 137 4.10 13.54 10.48
CA MET A 137 2.67 13.61 10.78
C MET A 137 2.31 12.65 11.92
N GLN A 138 1.28 12.99 12.66
CA GLN A 138 0.76 12.18 13.76
C GLN A 138 -0.12 11.07 13.21
N LEU A 139 0.25 9.81 13.48
CA LEU A 139 -0.58 8.63 13.27
C LEU A 139 -1.31 8.24 14.56
N PRO A 140 -2.38 7.44 14.49
CA PRO A 140 -3.11 6.95 15.69
C PRO A 140 -2.27 6.13 16.66
N GLY A 141 -1.16 5.57 16.17
CA GLY A 141 -0.21 4.78 16.95
C GLY A 141 1.06 4.50 16.16
N PRO A 142 2.04 3.84 16.78
CA PRO A 142 3.30 3.53 16.14
C PRO A 142 3.11 2.51 15.00
N VAL A 143 3.85 2.72 13.91
CA VAL A 143 3.90 1.81 12.77
C VAL A 143 5.35 1.49 12.42
N PRO A 144 5.65 0.30 11.90
CA PRO A 144 7.01 -0.07 11.53
C PRO A 144 7.55 0.85 10.41
N PRO A 145 8.85 1.10 10.36
CA PRO A 145 9.49 1.64 9.16
C PRO A 145 9.17 0.78 7.94
N LEU A 146 9.14 1.39 6.76
CA LEU A 146 8.71 0.81 5.49
C LEU A 146 7.21 0.55 5.37
N SER A 147 6.40 1.01 6.32
CA SER A 147 4.96 1.13 6.10
C SER A 147 4.67 2.15 5.01
N PHE A 148 3.59 1.93 4.28
CA PHE A 148 3.14 2.82 3.20
C PHE A 148 1.84 3.51 3.61
N LEU A 149 1.70 4.76 3.18
CA LEU A 149 0.43 5.44 3.11
C LEU A 149 -0.02 5.43 1.66
N ARG A 150 -1.27 5.04 1.42
CA ARG A 150 -1.85 4.92 0.10
C ARG A 150 -3.30 5.39 0.09
N HIS A 151 -3.83 5.68 -1.09
CA HIS A 151 -5.26 5.92 -1.29
C HIS A 151 -5.77 5.21 -2.55
N ALA A 152 -7.07 4.96 -2.58
CA ALA A 152 -7.75 4.53 -3.80
C ALA A 152 -7.74 5.67 -4.82
N VAL A 153 -7.47 5.34 -6.08
CA VAL A 153 -7.52 6.30 -7.19
C VAL A 153 -8.84 6.11 -7.92
N GLU A 154 -9.67 7.14 -7.96
CA GLU A 154 -10.82 7.12 -8.84
C GLU A 154 -10.33 6.96 -10.27
N LEU A 155 -10.69 5.85 -10.91
CA LEU A 155 -10.48 5.66 -12.34
C LEU A 155 -11.35 6.70 -13.03
N SER A 156 -10.77 7.86 -13.34
CA SER A 156 -11.44 8.79 -14.25
C SER A 156 -11.72 8.02 -15.54
N ALA A 157 -12.98 7.78 -15.80
CA ALA A 157 -13.46 7.23 -17.05
C ALA A 157 -12.96 8.16 -18.17
N LYS A 158 -11.80 7.86 -18.71
CA LYS A 158 -11.36 8.49 -19.95
C LYS A 158 -12.14 7.82 -21.07
N ASN A 159 -13.21 8.55 -21.50
CA ASN A 159 -13.90 8.30 -22.76
C ASN A 159 -12.92 8.19 -23.93
#